data_d4b0ab90a2e0bbe83d18c006f8d88f1c
#
_entry.id   d4b0ab90a2e0bbe83d18c006f8d88f1c
#
_cell.length_a   1.000
_cell.length_b   1.000
_cell.length_c   1.000
_cell.angle_alpha   90.00
_cell.angle_beta   90.00
_cell.angle_gamma   90.00
#
_symmetry.space_group_name_H-M   'P 1'
#
loop_
_entity.id
_entity.type
_entity.pdbx_description
1 polymer ?
#
loop_
_entity_poly.entity_id
_entity_poly.type
_entity_poly.pdbx_seq_one_letter_code
_entity_poly.pdbx_strand_id
1 'polypeptide(L)'
;MLKSAFVLGATGAVGSQLVEALVKSKQFKRIVIVGRRKIPLENESIEQVIVDFDAIENHADAFKDTDIGFCALGTTRAKAGKEGFYKVDHDYVVNSAKVAKDQGVKEFILVSAAGSNEKSWFLYPKTKGETERDIDALGFDKFLIMRPGLLEGPREESRLGESIAKVFIKPLKLVSNSLAISTEDVAKAMVVGGCSSELKGKVIWDNATMIEKKASFEDLCK
;
A
#
# COMPACT_ATOMS: atom_id res chain seq x y z
N MET A 1 -4.35 19.54 12.06
CA MET A 1 -3.51 18.83 13.04
C MET A 1 -2.70 17.76 12.29
N LEU A 2 -1.42 17.58 12.69
CA LEU A 2 -0.58 16.52 12.13
C LEU A 2 -1.13 15.14 12.54
N LYS A 3 -1.19 14.21 11.60
CA LYS A 3 -1.66 12.83 11.83
C LYS A 3 -0.55 11.93 12.38
N SER A 4 -0.94 10.84 13.02
CA SER A 4 -0.07 9.69 13.29
C SER A 4 -0.42 8.58 12.30
N ALA A 5 0.60 7.94 11.72
CA ALA A 5 0.41 6.91 10.70
C ALA A 5 1.11 5.60 11.07
N PHE A 6 0.62 4.48 10.55
CA PHE A 6 1.42 3.26 10.46
C PHE A 6 1.63 2.84 9.00
N VAL A 7 2.71 2.11 8.76
CA VAL A 7 3.10 1.64 7.42
C VAL A 7 3.37 0.13 7.46
N LEU A 8 2.65 -0.61 6.61
CA LEU A 8 2.90 -2.02 6.31
C LEU A 8 3.64 -2.14 4.98
N GLY A 9 4.69 -2.96 4.94
CA GLY A 9 5.44 -3.22 3.71
C GLY A 9 6.54 -2.21 3.39
N ALA A 10 7.09 -1.50 4.38
CA ALA A 10 8.14 -0.48 4.25
C ALA A 10 9.43 -0.98 3.55
N THR A 11 9.67 -2.29 3.49
CA THR A 11 10.84 -2.87 2.79
C THR A 11 10.58 -3.17 1.32
N GLY A 12 9.37 -2.92 0.81
CA GLY A 12 8.99 -3.13 -0.58
C GLY A 12 9.30 -1.91 -1.46
N ALA A 13 9.19 -2.09 -2.79
CA ALA A 13 9.53 -1.03 -3.76
C ALA A 13 8.67 0.25 -3.59
N VAL A 14 7.37 0.12 -3.35
CA VAL A 14 6.51 1.26 -3.05
C VAL A 14 6.68 1.70 -1.59
N GLY A 15 6.77 0.74 -0.65
CA GLY A 15 6.80 1.04 0.78
C GLY A 15 8.03 1.83 1.21
N SER A 16 9.21 1.59 0.63
CA SER A 16 10.42 2.37 0.90
C SER A 16 10.25 3.83 0.46
N GLN A 17 9.76 4.06 -0.75
CA GLN A 17 9.46 5.39 -1.27
C GLN A 17 8.36 6.10 -0.46
N LEU A 18 7.38 5.33 0.04
CA LEU A 18 6.32 5.86 0.88
C LEU A 18 6.84 6.38 2.22
N VAL A 19 7.73 5.65 2.88
CA VAL A 19 8.31 6.12 4.15
C VAL A 19 9.08 7.42 3.95
N GLU A 20 9.89 7.51 2.88
CA GLU A 20 10.61 8.73 2.52
C GLU A 20 9.65 9.91 2.23
N ALA A 21 8.58 9.64 1.47
CA ALA A 21 7.57 10.65 1.15
C ALA A 21 6.81 11.13 2.40
N LEU A 22 6.45 10.23 3.33
CA LEU A 22 5.81 10.57 4.59
C LEU A 22 6.69 11.51 5.43
N VAL A 23 7.98 11.19 5.57
CA VAL A 23 8.94 12.04 6.29
C VAL A 23 9.10 13.40 5.59
N LYS A 24 9.30 13.40 4.27
CA LYS A 24 9.47 14.62 3.47
C LYS A 24 8.27 15.56 3.56
N SER A 25 7.05 15.01 3.61
CA SER A 25 5.82 15.80 3.66
C SER A 25 5.66 16.61 4.95
N LYS A 26 6.27 16.20 6.06
CA LYS A 26 6.12 16.79 7.40
C LYS A 26 4.67 16.86 7.91
N GLN A 27 3.75 16.11 7.28
CA GLN A 27 2.33 16.08 7.65
C GLN A 27 2.02 15.06 8.75
N PHE A 28 3.01 14.27 9.15
CA PHE A 28 2.85 13.20 10.13
C PHE A 28 3.81 13.43 11.31
N LYS A 29 3.26 13.53 12.52
CA LYS A 29 4.04 13.69 13.77
C LYS A 29 4.66 12.37 14.25
N ARG A 30 4.09 11.22 13.85
CA ARG A 30 4.51 9.88 14.22
C ARG A 30 4.24 8.92 13.05
N ILE A 31 5.22 8.11 12.68
CA ILE A 31 5.15 7.12 11.61
C ILE A 31 5.64 5.79 12.19
N VAL A 32 4.73 4.85 12.42
CA VAL A 32 5.03 3.52 12.95
C VAL A 32 5.26 2.55 11.79
N ILE A 33 6.46 2.07 11.62
CA ILE A 33 6.77 1.04 10.63
C ILE A 33 6.53 -0.32 11.28
N VAL A 34 5.53 -1.03 10.77
CA VAL A 34 5.15 -2.36 11.26
C VAL A 34 5.61 -3.41 10.26
N GLY A 35 6.53 -4.27 10.67
CA GLY A 35 7.13 -5.23 9.76
C GLY A 35 7.92 -6.35 10.42
N ARG A 36 8.38 -7.32 9.64
CA ARG A 36 9.16 -8.47 10.12
C ARG A 36 10.64 -8.15 10.38
N ARG A 37 11.11 -6.99 9.93
CA ARG A 37 12.52 -6.54 10.07
C ARG A 37 12.57 -5.02 10.05
N LYS A 38 13.58 -4.46 10.69
CA LYS A 38 13.84 -3.01 10.64
C LYS A 38 14.33 -2.57 9.26
N ILE A 39 14.07 -1.31 8.93
CA ILE A 39 14.70 -0.63 7.79
C ILE A 39 15.84 0.25 8.28
N PRO A 40 16.88 0.50 7.46
CA PRO A 40 18.03 1.32 7.81
C PRO A 40 17.71 2.82 7.64
N LEU A 41 16.62 3.28 8.27
CA LEU A 41 16.21 4.69 8.24
C LEU A 41 15.94 5.15 9.65
N GLU A 42 16.68 6.16 10.09
CA GLU A 42 16.52 6.81 11.40
C GLU A 42 15.95 8.22 11.18
N ASN A 43 14.86 8.51 11.86
CA ASN A 43 14.25 9.84 11.88
C ASN A 43 13.43 9.97 13.17
N GLU A 44 13.38 11.15 13.76
CA GLU A 44 12.70 11.40 15.03
C GLU A 44 11.19 11.07 14.99
N SER A 45 10.57 11.19 13.83
CA SER A 45 9.14 10.84 13.64
C SER A 45 8.90 9.35 13.44
N ILE A 46 9.95 8.52 13.26
CA ILE A 46 9.84 7.11 12.92
C ILE A 46 10.00 6.22 14.15
N GLU A 47 9.02 5.37 14.35
CA GLU A 47 9.06 4.22 15.26
C GLU A 47 9.01 2.92 14.46
N GLN A 48 9.79 1.91 14.84
CA GLN A 48 9.85 0.63 14.14
C GLN A 48 9.45 -0.51 15.08
N VAL A 49 8.37 -1.21 14.75
CA VAL A 49 7.85 -2.34 15.53
C VAL A 49 7.99 -3.63 14.71
N ILE A 50 8.69 -4.58 15.30
CA ILE A 50 8.85 -5.92 14.69
C ILE A 50 7.70 -6.80 15.13
N VAL A 51 7.01 -7.38 14.16
CA VAL A 51 5.81 -8.20 14.38
C VAL A 51 5.90 -9.54 13.67
N ASP A 52 5.16 -10.51 14.19
CA ASP A 52 4.79 -11.73 13.48
C ASP A 52 3.39 -11.53 12.87
N PHE A 53 3.30 -11.53 11.53
CA PHE A 53 2.01 -11.42 10.86
C PHE A 53 1.11 -12.64 11.00
N ASP A 54 1.67 -13.79 11.40
CA ASP A 54 0.88 -15.01 11.69
C ASP A 54 0.13 -14.89 13.03
N ALA A 55 0.54 -13.96 13.87
CA ALA A 55 -0.07 -13.68 15.18
C ALA A 55 -0.19 -12.14 15.39
N ILE A 56 -0.64 -11.41 14.37
CA ILE A 56 -0.66 -9.94 14.37
C ILE A 56 -1.54 -9.35 15.47
N GLU A 57 -2.55 -10.09 15.94
CA GLU A 57 -3.40 -9.75 17.06
C GLU A 57 -2.60 -9.61 18.37
N ASN A 58 -1.51 -10.31 18.53
CA ASN A 58 -0.60 -10.18 19.69
C ASN A 58 0.24 -8.88 19.64
N HIS A 59 0.19 -8.17 18.53
CA HIS A 59 0.92 -6.94 18.27
C HIS A 59 -0.01 -5.73 18.10
N ALA A 60 -1.21 -5.77 18.68
CA ALA A 60 -2.22 -4.71 18.52
C ALA A 60 -1.71 -3.32 18.94
N ASP A 61 -0.81 -3.24 19.92
CA ASP A 61 -0.21 -1.98 20.36
C ASP A 61 0.58 -1.25 19.27
N ALA A 62 1.04 -1.96 18.22
CA ALA A 62 1.72 -1.35 17.07
C ALA A 62 0.82 -0.39 16.27
N PHE A 63 -0.50 -0.52 16.38
CA PHE A 63 -1.49 0.30 15.68
C PHE A 63 -2.11 1.38 16.56
N LYS A 64 -1.80 1.37 17.87
CA LYS A 64 -2.39 2.27 18.85
C LYS A 64 -2.00 3.72 18.61
N ASP A 65 -2.94 4.63 18.85
CA ASP A 65 -2.76 6.07 18.68
C ASP A 65 -2.29 6.47 17.25
N THR A 66 -2.72 5.70 16.24
CA THR A 66 -2.56 6.05 14.83
C THR A 66 -3.90 6.39 14.20
N ASP A 67 -3.90 7.43 13.37
CA ASP A 67 -5.09 7.95 12.70
C ASP A 67 -5.34 7.23 11.36
N ILE A 68 -4.24 6.82 10.70
CA ILE A 68 -4.26 6.30 9.32
C ILE A 68 -3.25 5.18 9.12
N GLY A 69 -3.66 4.15 8.38
CA GLY A 69 -2.80 3.08 7.92
C GLY A 69 -2.46 3.17 6.44
N PHE A 70 -1.19 2.95 6.12
CA PHE A 70 -0.70 2.81 4.75
C PHE A 70 -0.21 1.39 4.53
N CYS A 71 -0.76 0.69 3.54
CA CYS A 71 -0.40 -0.68 3.24
C CYS A 71 0.16 -0.82 1.81
N ALA A 72 1.45 -1.09 1.72
CA ALA A 72 2.16 -1.52 0.53
C ALA A 72 2.72 -2.94 0.71
N LEU A 73 2.12 -3.73 1.62
CA LEU A 73 2.50 -5.12 1.84
C LEU A 73 2.05 -5.98 0.66
N GLY A 74 2.94 -6.83 0.20
CA GLY A 74 2.67 -7.78 -0.86
C GLY A 74 3.90 -8.60 -1.20
N THR A 75 3.68 -9.69 -1.93
CA THR A 75 4.74 -10.55 -2.45
C THR A 75 4.42 -10.97 -3.88
N THR A 76 5.20 -11.87 -4.42
CA THR A 76 4.94 -12.44 -5.74
C THR A 76 4.79 -13.94 -5.64
N ARG A 77 3.99 -14.51 -6.56
CA ARG A 77 3.84 -15.94 -6.66
C ARG A 77 5.19 -16.66 -6.89
N ALA A 78 6.13 -16.01 -7.56
CA ALA A 78 7.46 -16.57 -7.79
C ALA A 78 8.27 -16.71 -6.49
N LYS A 79 8.08 -15.79 -5.53
CA LYS A 79 8.79 -15.82 -4.23
C LYS A 79 8.10 -16.71 -3.20
N ALA A 80 6.78 -16.71 -3.17
CA ALA A 80 6.01 -17.28 -2.06
C ALA A 80 5.17 -18.52 -2.44
N GLY A 81 5.12 -18.91 -3.72
CA GLY A 81 4.18 -19.91 -4.20
C GLY A 81 2.74 -19.39 -4.21
N LYS A 82 1.77 -20.26 -4.50
CA LYS A 82 0.35 -19.87 -4.57
C LYS A 82 -0.20 -19.55 -3.20
N GLU A 83 0.03 -20.42 -2.23
CA GLU A 83 -0.48 -20.28 -0.85
C GLU A 83 0.17 -19.11 -0.12
N GLY A 84 1.50 -18.99 -0.19
CA GLY A 84 2.21 -17.89 0.43
C GLY A 84 1.89 -16.53 -0.21
N PHE A 85 1.56 -16.50 -1.51
CA PHE A 85 1.07 -15.28 -2.16
C PHE A 85 -0.28 -14.86 -1.56
N TYR A 86 -1.25 -15.77 -1.45
CA TYR A 86 -2.55 -15.47 -0.86
C TYR A 86 -2.40 -15.02 0.60
N LYS A 87 -1.63 -15.76 1.39
CA LYS A 87 -1.35 -15.46 2.80
C LYS A 87 -0.80 -14.04 3.00
N VAL A 88 0.17 -13.61 2.18
CA VAL A 88 0.80 -12.29 2.33
C VAL A 88 -0.06 -11.17 1.75
N ASP A 89 -0.64 -11.37 0.55
CA ASP A 89 -1.35 -10.31 -0.17
C ASP A 89 -2.82 -10.18 0.26
N HIS A 90 -3.36 -11.16 1.00
CA HIS A 90 -4.70 -11.14 1.56
C HIS A 90 -4.68 -11.25 3.08
N ASP A 91 -4.32 -12.43 3.65
CA ASP A 91 -4.55 -12.70 5.08
C ASP A 91 -3.80 -11.71 5.97
N TYR A 92 -2.51 -11.48 5.73
CA TYR A 92 -1.73 -10.53 6.53
C TYR A 92 -2.25 -9.10 6.42
N VAL A 93 -2.67 -8.69 5.22
CA VAL A 93 -3.20 -7.35 4.97
C VAL A 93 -4.54 -7.16 5.68
N VAL A 94 -5.48 -8.10 5.50
CA VAL A 94 -6.82 -8.03 6.08
C VAL A 94 -6.77 -8.12 7.61
N ASN A 95 -5.99 -9.06 8.16
CA ASN A 95 -5.85 -9.22 9.61
C ASN A 95 -5.21 -7.98 10.25
N SER A 96 -4.17 -7.40 9.62
CA SER A 96 -3.58 -6.15 10.11
C SER A 96 -4.57 -4.98 10.05
N ALA A 97 -5.35 -4.87 8.97
CA ALA A 97 -6.38 -3.84 8.86
C ALA A 97 -7.46 -4.00 9.92
N LYS A 98 -7.88 -5.24 10.22
CA LYS A 98 -8.84 -5.55 11.28
C LYS A 98 -8.32 -5.12 12.65
N VAL A 99 -7.10 -5.55 13.01
CA VAL A 99 -6.48 -5.17 14.29
C VAL A 99 -6.35 -3.64 14.37
N ALA A 100 -5.93 -2.96 13.30
CA ALA A 100 -5.84 -1.51 13.27
C ALA A 100 -7.22 -0.84 13.48
N LYS A 101 -8.27 -1.36 12.83
CA LYS A 101 -9.65 -0.86 13.03
C LYS A 101 -10.12 -1.03 14.48
N ASP A 102 -9.83 -2.17 15.10
CA ASP A 102 -10.16 -2.47 16.50
C ASP A 102 -9.38 -1.53 17.47
N GLN A 103 -8.19 -1.04 17.08
CA GLN A 103 -7.44 0.00 17.81
C GLN A 103 -7.91 1.44 17.50
N GLY A 104 -8.99 1.62 16.75
CA GLY A 104 -9.60 2.92 16.49
C GLY A 104 -9.05 3.68 15.28
N VAL A 105 -8.23 3.05 14.44
CA VAL A 105 -7.77 3.64 13.18
C VAL A 105 -8.95 3.92 12.26
N LYS A 106 -9.04 5.15 11.74
CA LYS A 106 -10.19 5.62 10.96
C LYS A 106 -9.97 5.55 9.45
N GLU A 107 -8.73 5.64 9.01
CA GLU A 107 -8.40 5.76 7.59
C GLU A 107 -7.42 4.65 7.17
N PHE A 108 -7.63 4.07 6.01
CA PHE A 108 -6.76 3.02 5.46
C PHE A 108 -6.50 3.24 3.98
N ILE A 109 -5.23 3.18 3.57
CA ILE A 109 -4.80 3.33 2.17
C ILE A 109 -4.09 2.05 1.74
N LEU A 110 -4.59 1.41 0.70
CA LEU A 110 -4.12 0.12 0.20
C LEU A 110 -3.52 0.25 -1.19
N VAL A 111 -2.32 -0.29 -1.40
CA VAL A 111 -1.79 -0.57 -2.74
C VAL A 111 -2.35 -1.91 -3.22
N SER A 112 -3.27 -1.83 -4.17
CA SER A 112 -3.87 -2.96 -4.89
C SER A 112 -3.23 -3.09 -6.28
N ALA A 113 -4.00 -3.36 -7.31
CA ALA A 113 -3.53 -3.45 -8.69
C ALA A 113 -4.63 -3.12 -9.70
N ALA A 114 -4.24 -2.62 -10.86
CA ALA A 114 -5.15 -2.53 -12.00
C ALA A 114 -5.73 -3.91 -12.33
N GLY A 115 -7.03 -3.96 -12.61
CA GLY A 115 -7.74 -5.20 -12.90
C GLY A 115 -8.09 -6.08 -11.71
N SER A 116 -7.92 -5.59 -10.46
CA SER A 116 -8.39 -6.28 -9.25
C SER A 116 -9.87 -6.59 -9.34
N ASN A 117 -10.23 -7.86 -9.16
CA ASN A 117 -11.61 -8.34 -9.28
C ASN A 117 -11.77 -9.66 -8.51
N GLU A 118 -12.58 -9.67 -7.45
CA GLU A 118 -12.85 -10.85 -6.61
C GLU A 118 -13.46 -12.03 -7.39
N LYS A 119 -14.14 -11.74 -8.50
CA LYS A 119 -14.78 -12.76 -9.36
C LYS A 119 -13.84 -13.29 -10.46
N SER A 120 -12.57 -12.86 -10.47
CA SER A 120 -11.62 -13.30 -11.47
C SER A 120 -11.28 -14.79 -11.33
N TRP A 121 -11.10 -15.47 -12.45
CA TRP A 121 -10.57 -16.84 -12.50
C TRP A 121 -9.05 -16.89 -12.25
N PHE A 122 -8.35 -15.76 -12.41
CA PHE A 122 -6.91 -15.69 -12.20
C PHE A 122 -6.59 -15.31 -10.74
N LEU A 123 -5.65 -16.04 -10.14
CA LEU A 123 -5.29 -15.90 -8.74
C LEU A 123 -4.95 -14.45 -8.35
N TYR A 124 -4.08 -13.76 -9.12
CA TYR A 124 -3.59 -12.44 -8.75
C TYR A 124 -4.71 -11.39 -8.67
N PRO A 125 -5.50 -11.13 -9.74
CA PRO A 125 -6.59 -10.15 -9.65
C PRO A 125 -7.68 -10.59 -8.67
N LYS A 126 -7.91 -11.91 -8.51
CA LYS A 126 -8.86 -12.45 -7.54
C LYS A 126 -8.43 -12.09 -6.11
N THR A 127 -7.20 -12.44 -5.73
CA THR A 127 -6.67 -12.15 -4.38
C THR A 127 -6.74 -10.67 -4.08
N LYS A 128 -6.30 -9.79 -5.01
CA LYS A 128 -6.37 -8.35 -4.81
C LYS A 128 -7.80 -7.85 -4.63
N GLY A 129 -8.74 -8.36 -5.44
CA GLY A 129 -10.15 -8.02 -5.33
C GLY A 129 -10.80 -8.50 -4.02
N GLU A 130 -10.46 -9.70 -3.57
CA GLU A 130 -10.91 -10.23 -2.27
C GLU A 130 -10.36 -9.38 -1.12
N THR A 131 -9.07 -9.00 -1.16
CA THR A 131 -8.45 -8.11 -0.16
C THR A 131 -9.17 -6.76 -0.10
N GLU A 132 -9.47 -6.14 -1.25
CA GLU A 132 -10.23 -4.88 -1.31
C GLU A 132 -11.62 -5.02 -0.69
N ARG A 133 -12.35 -6.10 -1.01
CA ARG A 133 -13.68 -6.38 -0.49
C ARG A 133 -13.65 -6.54 1.03
N ASP A 134 -12.72 -7.33 1.54
CA ASP A 134 -12.71 -7.69 2.97
C ASP A 134 -12.26 -6.52 3.84
N ILE A 135 -11.38 -5.64 3.33
CA ILE A 135 -11.04 -4.38 4.03
C ILE A 135 -12.21 -3.38 3.96
N ASP A 136 -12.91 -3.29 2.83
CA ASP A 136 -14.10 -2.42 2.69
C ASP A 136 -15.17 -2.78 3.72
N ALA A 137 -15.37 -4.07 3.96
CA ALA A 137 -16.30 -4.58 4.97
C ALA A 137 -15.94 -4.19 6.42
N LEU A 138 -14.70 -3.79 6.70
CA LEU A 138 -14.31 -3.29 8.04
C LEU A 138 -14.84 -1.90 8.34
N GLY A 139 -15.33 -1.14 7.35
CA GLY A 139 -16.00 0.13 7.54
C GLY A 139 -15.08 1.25 8.02
N PHE A 140 -13.92 1.45 7.41
CA PHE A 140 -13.09 2.63 7.65
C PHE A 140 -13.81 3.90 7.19
N ASP A 141 -13.62 5.01 7.91
CA ASP A 141 -14.20 6.32 7.54
C ASP A 141 -13.68 6.78 6.17
N LYS A 142 -12.42 6.42 5.84
CA LYS A 142 -11.81 6.54 4.53
C LYS A 142 -11.07 5.26 4.18
N PHE A 143 -11.46 4.63 3.08
CA PHE A 143 -10.72 3.52 2.48
C PHE A 143 -10.31 3.89 1.06
N LEU A 144 -9.03 4.24 0.87
CA LEU A 144 -8.48 4.63 -0.43
C LEU A 144 -7.69 3.47 -1.04
N ILE A 145 -8.12 3.03 -2.20
CA ILE A 145 -7.53 1.93 -2.96
C ILE A 145 -6.71 2.50 -4.11
N MET A 146 -5.40 2.26 -4.10
CA MET A 146 -4.51 2.57 -5.20
C MET A 146 -4.46 1.36 -6.15
N ARG A 147 -4.91 1.52 -7.38
CA ARG A 147 -4.85 0.48 -8.43
C ARG A 147 -3.80 0.86 -9.49
N PRO A 148 -2.50 0.78 -9.19
CA PRO A 148 -1.46 1.07 -10.17
C PRO A 148 -1.50 0.06 -11.32
N GLY A 149 -1.07 0.52 -12.49
CA GLY A 149 -0.74 -0.32 -13.62
C GLY A 149 0.63 -0.99 -13.43
N LEU A 150 1.48 -0.93 -14.45
CA LEU A 150 2.83 -1.44 -14.36
C LEU A 150 3.70 -0.53 -13.47
N LEU A 151 4.23 -1.09 -12.38
CA LEU A 151 5.14 -0.36 -11.50
C LEU A 151 6.55 -0.29 -12.09
N GLU A 152 7.06 0.92 -12.26
CA GLU A 152 8.44 1.21 -12.64
C GLU A 152 9.23 1.71 -11.43
N GLY A 153 10.47 1.23 -11.25
CA GLY A 153 11.34 1.69 -10.17
C GLY A 153 12.58 0.83 -10.00
N PRO A 154 13.57 1.31 -9.23
CA PRO A 154 14.74 0.53 -8.91
C PRO A 154 14.31 -0.71 -8.13
N ARG A 155 14.51 -1.88 -8.70
CA ARG A 155 14.29 -3.17 -8.06
C ARG A 155 15.65 -3.82 -7.90
N GLU A 156 16.02 -4.15 -6.70
CA GLU A 156 17.24 -4.95 -6.43
C GLU A 156 17.22 -6.31 -7.12
N GLU A 157 16.08 -6.75 -7.66
CA GLU A 157 15.92 -7.98 -8.42
C GLU A 157 15.13 -7.75 -9.71
N SER A 158 15.84 -7.62 -10.82
CA SER A 158 15.29 -7.45 -12.19
C SER A 158 14.49 -8.63 -12.73
N ARG A 159 14.27 -9.70 -11.95
CA ARG A 159 13.66 -10.97 -12.41
C ARG A 159 12.12 -10.99 -12.37
N LEU A 160 11.44 -10.00 -11.79
CA LEU A 160 9.99 -9.99 -11.64
C LEU A 160 9.24 -9.30 -12.79
N GLY A 161 9.93 -8.44 -13.55
CA GLY A 161 9.35 -7.78 -14.74
C GLY A 161 8.90 -8.75 -15.83
N GLU A 162 9.61 -9.88 -15.99
CA GLU A 162 9.28 -10.84 -17.04
C GLU A 162 8.02 -11.68 -16.78
N SER A 163 7.73 -12.03 -15.52
CA SER A 163 6.62 -12.94 -15.21
C SER A 163 5.27 -12.23 -15.15
N ILE A 164 5.22 -11.01 -14.60
CA ILE A 164 3.98 -10.21 -14.58
C ILE A 164 3.73 -9.61 -15.96
N ALA A 165 4.76 -9.12 -16.65
CA ALA A 165 4.68 -8.62 -18.00
C ALA A 165 4.22 -9.68 -19.01
N LYS A 166 4.68 -10.95 -18.89
CA LYS A 166 4.31 -12.02 -19.84
C LYS A 166 2.83 -12.43 -19.74
N VAL A 167 2.19 -12.27 -18.60
CA VAL A 167 0.77 -12.63 -18.42
C VAL A 167 -0.18 -11.54 -18.91
N PHE A 168 0.20 -10.25 -18.82
CA PHE A 168 -0.69 -9.13 -19.14
C PHE A 168 -0.30 -8.29 -20.35
N ILE A 169 0.90 -8.41 -20.92
CA ILE A 169 1.44 -7.47 -21.93
C ILE A 169 1.43 -8.00 -23.37
N LYS A 170 1.13 -9.28 -23.63
CA LYS A 170 1.19 -9.78 -25.02
C LYS A 170 0.26 -9.11 -26.04
N PRO A 171 -0.90 -8.49 -25.70
CA PRO A 171 -1.62 -7.67 -26.67
C PRO A 171 -1.42 -6.16 -26.54
N LEU A 172 -0.64 -5.66 -25.56
CA LEU A 172 -0.67 -4.25 -25.14
C LEU A 172 0.53 -3.38 -25.62
N LYS A 173 1.36 -3.84 -26.53
CA LYS A 173 2.46 -3.05 -27.09
C LYS A 173 2.02 -1.79 -27.88
N LEU A 174 0.73 -1.51 -27.93
CA LEU A 174 0.15 -0.38 -28.69
C LEU A 174 -0.62 0.62 -27.83
N VAL A 175 -0.60 0.53 -26.47
CA VAL A 175 -1.39 1.43 -25.63
C VAL A 175 -0.46 2.23 -24.72
N SER A 176 -0.36 3.52 -25.06
CA SER A 176 0.02 4.69 -24.24
C SER A 176 0.93 4.50 -23.00
N ASN A 177 1.91 5.41 -22.85
CA ASN A 177 2.73 5.64 -21.65
C ASN A 177 1.93 5.84 -20.34
N SER A 178 0.60 5.90 -20.41
CA SER A 178 -0.32 6.03 -19.26
C SER A 178 -0.56 4.75 -18.47
N LEU A 179 0.02 3.61 -18.90
CA LEU A 179 -0.17 2.32 -18.22
C LEU A 179 0.89 2.02 -17.15
N ALA A 180 1.98 2.76 -17.14
CA ALA A 180 3.06 2.61 -16.17
C ALA A 180 3.07 3.79 -15.19
N ILE A 181 3.52 3.53 -13.97
CA ILE A 181 3.69 4.55 -12.94
C ILE A 181 4.92 4.17 -12.10
N SER A 182 5.72 5.18 -11.71
CA SER A 182 6.85 4.94 -10.83
C SER A 182 6.40 4.59 -9.40
N THR A 183 7.20 3.79 -8.70
CA THR A 183 6.93 3.48 -7.28
C THR A 183 6.94 4.73 -6.42
N GLU A 184 7.76 5.72 -6.77
CA GLU A 184 7.80 7.03 -6.13
C GLU A 184 6.50 7.81 -6.34
N ASP A 185 5.95 7.81 -7.55
CA ASP A 185 4.70 8.50 -7.86
C ASP A 185 3.51 7.88 -7.13
N VAL A 186 3.46 6.55 -7.02
CA VAL A 186 2.44 5.87 -6.19
C VAL A 186 2.58 6.30 -4.73
N ALA A 187 3.80 6.34 -4.20
CA ALA A 187 4.06 6.76 -2.82
C ALA A 187 3.60 8.21 -2.58
N LYS A 188 3.95 9.14 -3.47
CA LYS A 188 3.49 10.54 -3.40
C LYS A 188 1.96 10.63 -3.44
N ALA A 189 1.31 9.91 -4.35
CA ALA A 189 -0.15 9.88 -4.43
C ALA A 189 -0.78 9.32 -3.15
N MET A 190 -0.19 8.29 -2.53
CA MET A 190 -0.66 7.75 -1.24
C MET A 190 -0.60 8.83 -0.15
N VAL A 191 0.47 9.60 -0.05
CA VAL A 191 0.60 10.68 0.94
C VAL A 191 -0.43 11.78 0.69
N VAL A 192 -0.61 12.22 -0.57
CA VAL A 192 -1.65 13.19 -0.94
C VAL A 192 -3.04 12.71 -0.54
N GLY A 193 -3.38 11.45 -0.86
CA GLY A 193 -4.66 10.86 -0.45
C GLY A 193 -4.82 10.74 1.07
N GLY A 194 -3.74 10.45 1.78
CA GLY A 194 -3.71 10.40 3.24
C GLY A 194 -3.96 11.76 3.89
N CYS A 195 -3.45 12.83 3.30
CA CYS A 195 -3.63 14.19 3.79
C CYS A 195 -4.98 14.81 3.39
N SER A 196 -5.66 14.26 2.37
CA SER A 196 -6.97 14.79 1.93
C SER A 196 -8.05 14.57 2.97
N SER A 197 -8.71 15.65 3.38
CA SER A 197 -9.89 15.63 4.27
C SER A 197 -11.21 15.44 3.52
N GLU A 198 -11.20 15.59 2.20
CA GLU A 198 -12.39 15.51 1.34
C GLU A 198 -12.79 14.06 1.03
N LEU A 199 -11.80 13.15 1.02
CA LEU A 199 -12.04 11.75 0.73
C LEU A 199 -12.73 11.05 1.90
N LYS A 200 -13.85 10.40 1.62
CA LYS A 200 -14.65 9.63 2.61
C LYS A 200 -15.15 8.33 1.98
N GLY A 201 -15.37 7.33 2.83
CA GLY A 201 -15.80 6.01 2.39
C GLY A 201 -14.79 5.34 1.47
N LYS A 202 -15.27 4.48 0.62
CA LYS A 202 -14.44 3.77 -0.37
C LYS A 202 -14.17 4.63 -1.60
N VAL A 203 -12.90 4.87 -1.88
CA VAL A 203 -12.44 5.62 -3.05
C VAL A 203 -11.37 4.80 -3.78
N ILE A 204 -11.41 4.79 -5.11
CA ILE A 204 -10.43 4.10 -5.94
C ILE A 204 -9.69 5.13 -6.80
N TRP A 205 -8.37 5.13 -6.71
CA TRP A 205 -7.50 5.87 -7.62
C TRP A 205 -6.80 4.90 -8.56
N ASP A 206 -7.12 5.03 -9.83
CA ASP A 206 -6.45 4.31 -10.91
C ASP A 206 -5.09 4.95 -11.25
N ASN A 207 -4.40 4.40 -12.24
CA ASN A 207 -3.09 4.87 -12.66
C ASN A 207 -3.10 6.36 -13.08
N ALA A 208 -4.11 6.76 -13.85
CA ALA A 208 -4.23 8.15 -14.35
C ALA A 208 -4.50 9.13 -13.20
N THR A 209 -5.40 8.78 -12.30
CA THR A 209 -5.73 9.58 -11.11
C THR A 209 -4.50 9.75 -10.20
N MET A 210 -3.72 8.70 -9.98
CA MET A 210 -2.50 8.79 -9.17
C MET A 210 -1.46 9.71 -9.80
N ILE A 211 -1.27 9.64 -11.14
CA ILE A 211 -0.37 10.53 -11.87
C ILE A 211 -0.81 12.00 -11.75
N GLU A 212 -2.11 12.27 -11.78
CA GLU A 212 -2.66 13.60 -11.56
C GLU A 212 -2.42 14.07 -10.11
N LYS A 213 -2.85 13.27 -9.14
CA LYS A 213 -2.86 13.66 -7.71
C LYS A 213 -1.45 13.80 -7.12
N LYS A 214 -0.45 13.04 -7.59
CA LYS A 214 0.94 13.20 -7.12
C LYS A 214 1.49 14.61 -7.29
N ALA A 215 0.98 15.37 -8.27
CA ALA A 215 1.43 16.73 -8.52
C ALA A 215 1.24 17.67 -7.32
N SER A 216 0.23 17.41 -6.46
CA SER A 216 -0.02 18.17 -5.24
C SER A 216 0.93 17.81 -4.09
N PHE A 217 1.81 16.82 -4.24
CA PHE A 217 2.71 16.40 -3.18
C PHE A 217 3.70 17.49 -2.75
N GLU A 218 4.27 18.21 -3.71
CA GLU A 218 5.25 19.27 -3.43
C GLU A 218 4.63 20.45 -2.67
N ASP A 219 3.31 20.65 -2.78
CA ASP A 219 2.59 21.66 -2.00
C ASP A 219 2.43 21.25 -0.54
N LEU A 220 2.37 19.95 -0.24
CA LEU A 220 2.36 19.43 1.13
C LEU A 220 3.72 19.59 1.83
N CYS A 221 4.80 19.73 1.08
CA CYS A 221 6.15 19.82 1.63
C CYS A 221 6.58 21.26 2.01
N LYS A 222 5.77 22.24 1.64
CA LYS A 222 6.00 23.68 1.97
C LYS A 222 5.59 23.99 3.40
#